data_35bf262b0a9f73b73baf259ec26b1b45
#
_entry.id   35bf262b0a9f73b73baf259ec26b1b45
#
_cell.length_a   1.000
_cell.length_b   1.000
_cell.length_c   1.000
_cell.angle_alpha   90.00
_cell.angle_beta   90.00
_cell.angle_gamma   90.00
#
_symmetry.space_group_name_H-M   'P 1'
#
loop_
_entity.id
_entity.type
_entity.pdbx_description
1 polymer ?
#
loop_
_entity_poly.entity_id
_entity_poly.type
_entity_poly.pdbx_seq_one_letter_code
_entity_poly.pdbx_strand_id
1 'polypeptide(L)'
;MSHMFHGCSSLKYINLSNFETENVEDMSYMFYNCPSLIKLDICKFNTKNVVNMKSMFSRCSSLNKIDVSNFITEKVKDMSYMFYECYAINEINISNFNIRNVEDMSYMFYSCISLVDIDLSKFDLSDKFLRLMFCGCNSLENLDIPKRGINRLNALSIFKGCKSEIISLFK
;
A
#
# COMPACT_ATOMS: atom_id res chain seq x y z
N MET A 1 7.54 -14.52 8.04
CA MET A 1 7.14 -15.01 6.68
C MET A 1 7.68 -14.11 5.56
N SER A 2 8.71 -13.35 5.88
CA SER A 2 9.38 -12.47 4.93
C SER A 2 9.89 -13.25 3.71
N HIS A 3 9.76 -12.66 2.51
CA HIS A 3 10.22 -13.19 1.21
C HIS A 3 9.64 -14.55 0.76
N MET A 4 8.58 -15.08 1.39
CA MET A 4 8.12 -16.46 1.16
C MET A 4 7.78 -16.77 -0.32
N PHE A 5 7.19 -15.82 -1.05
CA PHE A 5 6.84 -15.94 -2.47
C PHE A 5 7.57 -14.90 -3.33
N HIS A 6 8.70 -14.37 -2.84
CA HIS A 6 9.49 -13.37 -3.56
C HIS A 6 9.92 -13.89 -4.95
N GLY A 7 9.63 -13.10 -5.98
CA GLY A 7 10.06 -13.40 -7.34
C GLY A 7 9.33 -14.55 -8.02
N CYS A 8 8.19 -14.99 -7.49
CA CYS A 8 7.36 -16.03 -8.12
C CYS A 8 6.70 -15.49 -9.39
N SER A 9 7.49 -15.24 -10.45
CA SER A 9 7.08 -14.52 -11.65
C SER A 9 5.95 -15.16 -12.45
N SER A 10 5.79 -16.49 -12.36
CA SER A 10 4.74 -17.23 -13.06
C SER A 10 3.51 -17.55 -12.19
N LEU A 11 3.52 -17.13 -10.93
CA LEU A 11 2.44 -17.39 -9.97
C LEU A 11 1.22 -16.55 -10.32
N LYS A 12 0.13 -17.20 -10.75
CA LYS A 12 -1.15 -16.54 -11.07
C LYS A 12 -2.14 -16.57 -9.90
N TYR A 13 -2.19 -17.69 -9.21
CA TYR A 13 -3.11 -17.96 -8.10
C TYR A 13 -2.41 -18.79 -7.04
N ILE A 14 -2.79 -18.59 -5.78
CA ILE A 14 -2.28 -19.38 -4.66
C ILE A 14 -3.40 -19.55 -3.62
N ASN A 15 -3.49 -20.75 -3.07
CA ASN A 15 -4.39 -21.04 -1.96
C ASN A 15 -3.64 -20.89 -0.63
N LEU A 16 -4.06 -19.93 0.17
CA LEU A 16 -3.46 -19.60 1.48
C LEU A 16 -4.39 -19.91 2.65
N SER A 17 -5.48 -20.67 2.42
CA SER A 17 -6.52 -20.92 3.43
C SER A 17 -6.04 -21.61 4.70
N ASN A 18 -4.93 -22.35 4.62
CA ASN A 18 -4.33 -23.07 5.75
C ASN A 18 -3.09 -22.35 6.34
N PHE A 19 -2.86 -21.09 5.96
CA PHE A 19 -1.73 -20.33 6.50
C PHE A 19 -2.07 -19.78 7.88
N GLU A 20 -1.32 -20.21 8.88
CA GLU A 20 -1.37 -19.69 10.23
C GLU A 20 -0.42 -18.49 10.35
N THR A 21 -0.96 -17.29 10.49
CA THR A 21 -0.16 -16.06 10.48
C THR A 21 -0.17 -15.31 11.81
N GLU A 22 -0.85 -15.84 12.84
CA GLU A 22 -1.05 -15.16 14.11
C GLU A 22 0.24 -14.80 14.89
N ASN A 23 1.32 -15.55 14.66
CA ASN A 23 2.62 -15.32 15.29
C ASN A 23 3.64 -14.66 14.36
N VAL A 24 3.19 -14.18 13.21
CA VAL A 24 4.08 -13.55 12.23
C VAL A 24 4.30 -12.09 12.58
N GLU A 25 5.56 -11.69 12.74
CA GLU A 25 5.98 -10.31 13.00
C GLU A 25 6.47 -9.61 11.74
N ASP A 26 7.00 -10.35 10.76
CA ASP A 26 7.55 -9.81 9.52
C ASP A 26 6.93 -10.47 8.29
N MET A 27 6.20 -9.65 7.50
CA MET A 27 5.61 -10.00 6.20
C MET A 27 6.26 -9.24 5.05
N SER A 28 7.43 -8.59 5.29
CA SER A 28 8.11 -7.82 4.27
C SER A 28 8.45 -8.68 3.05
N TYR A 29 8.29 -8.10 1.85
CA TYR A 29 8.61 -8.73 0.57
C TYR A 29 7.89 -10.07 0.31
N MET A 30 6.83 -10.41 1.05
CA MET A 30 6.21 -11.74 0.97
C MET A 30 5.79 -12.13 -0.45
N PHE A 31 5.20 -11.20 -1.20
CA PHE A 31 4.81 -11.38 -2.61
C PHE A 31 5.55 -10.41 -3.55
N TYR A 32 6.72 -9.92 -3.13
CA TYR A 32 7.51 -9.00 -3.95
C TYR A 32 7.83 -9.59 -5.31
N ASN A 33 7.58 -8.80 -6.38
CA ASN A 33 7.88 -9.17 -7.76
C ASN A 33 7.18 -10.48 -8.21
N CYS A 34 5.86 -10.56 -7.96
CA CYS A 34 4.96 -11.58 -8.49
C CYS A 34 4.09 -10.98 -9.62
N PRO A 35 4.66 -10.64 -10.79
CA PRO A 35 3.99 -9.86 -11.82
C PRO A 35 2.79 -10.56 -12.46
N SER A 36 2.73 -11.89 -12.43
CA SER A 36 1.60 -12.66 -12.97
C SER A 36 0.46 -12.89 -11.98
N LEU A 37 0.61 -12.47 -10.72
CA LEU A 37 -0.40 -12.68 -9.68
C LEU A 37 -1.64 -11.82 -9.98
N ILE A 38 -2.78 -12.47 -10.26
CA ILE A 38 -4.02 -11.80 -10.67
C ILE A 38 -4.95 -11.60 -9.48
N LYS A 39 -5.04 -12.61 -8.63
CA LYS A 39 -5.93 -12.62 -7.46
C LYS A 39 -5.22 -13.25 -6.26
N LEU A 40 -5.42 -12.65 -5.10
CA LEU A 40 -4.86 -13.11 -3.85
C LEU A 40 -5.93 -13.07 -2.76
N ASP A 41 -6.25 -14.24 -2.20
CA ASP A 41 -7.15 -14.34 -1.06
C ASP A 41 -6.33 -14.43 0.23
N ILE A 42 -6.42 -13.38 1.03
CA ILE A 42 -5.73 -13.22 2.31
C ILE A 42 -6.71 -12.94 3.46
N CYS A 43 -8.00 -13.28 3.27
CA CYS A 43 -9.04 -13.06 4.28
C CYS A 43 -8.78 -13.79 5.62
N LYS A 44 -7.95 -14.84 5.61
CA LYS A 44 -7.55 -15.59 6.79
C LYS A 44 -6.29 -15.05 7.48
N PHE A 45 -5.61 -14.06 6.89
CA PHE A 45 -4.40 -13.53 7.51
C PHE A 45 -4.74 -12.77 8.81
N ASN A 46 -4.11 -13.19 9.88
CA ASN A 46 -4.13 -12.48 11.16
C ASN A 46 -2.83 -11.67 11.29
N THR A 47 -2.93 -10.35 11.13
CA THR A 47 -1.76 -9.46 11.11
C THR A 47 -1.52 -8.73 12.43
N LYS A 48 -2.21 -9.13 13.51
CA LYS A 48 -2.16 -8.45 14.84
C LYS A 48 -0.75 -8.29 15.44
N ASN A 49 0.18 -9.16 15.06
CA ASN A 49 1.55 -9.14 15.55
C ASN A 49 2.56 -8.62 14.53
N VAL A 50 2.11 -8.26 13.32
CA VAL A 50 3.01 -7.80 12.26
C VAL A 50 3.53 -6.40 12.56
N VAL A 51 4.87 -6.27 12.49
CA VAL A 51 5.60 -5.01 12.69
C VAL A 51 6.11 -4.45 11.38
N ASN A 52 6.35 -5.31 10.37
CA ASN A 52 6.94 -4.93 9.10
C ASN A 52 6.14 -5.47 7.92
N MET A 53 5.61 -4.55 7.07
CA MET A 53 4.88 -4.85 5.83
C MET A 53 5.57 -4.26 4.60
N LYS A 54 6.85 -3.85 4.74
CA LYS A 54 7.62 -3.27 3.64
C LYS A 54 7.58 -4.11 2.37
N SER A 55 7.24 -3.48 1.24
CA SER A 55 7.25 -4.13 -0.08
C SER A 55 6.40 -5.41 -0.18
N MET A 56 5.43 -5.64 0.71
CA MET A 56 4.70 -6.93 0.78
C MET A 56 4.09 -7.35 -0.55
N PHE A 57 3.54 -6.41 -1.33
CA PHE A 57 2.92 -6.65 -2.64
C PHE A 57 3.60 -5.88 -3.77
N SER A 58 4.79 -5.31 -3.52
CA SER A 58 5.51 -4.52 -4.50
C SER A 58 5.74 -5.30 -5.80
N ARG A 59 5.48 -4.66 -6.95
CA ARG A 59 5.60 -5.25 -8.28
C ARG A 59 4.68 -6.44 -8.57
N CYS A 60 3.53 -6.53 -7.88
CA CYS A 60 2.43 -7.39 -8.27
C CYS A 60 1.62 -6.70 -9.39
N SER A 61 2.23 -6.56 -10.57
CA SER A 61 1.75 -5.66 -11.64
C SER A 61 0.41 -6.08 -12.27
N SER A 62 0.02 -7.36 -12.17
CA SER A 62 -1.27 -7.86 -12.65
C SER A 62 -2.35 -7.96 -11.56
N LEU A 63 -2.00 -7.66 -10.30
CA LEU A 63 -2.95 -7.73 -9.19
C LEU A 63 -3.93 -6.56 -9.28
N ASN A 64 -5.15 -6.84 -9.74
CA ASN A 64 -6.15 -5.81 -10.00
C ASN A 64 -7.05 -5.52 -8.79
N LYS A 65 -7.18 -6.48 -7.88
CA LYS A 65 -7.96 -6.35 -6.65
C LYS A 65 -7.34 -7.13 -5.52
N ILE A 66 -7.28 -6.49 -4.34
CA ILE A 66 -6.86 -7.11 -3.08
C ILE A 66 -7.73 -6.59 -1.95
N ASP A 67 -8.19 -7.49 -1.10
CA ASP A 67 -8.92 -7.11 0.12
C ASP A 67 -7.96 -7.17 1.32
N VAL A 68 -7.67 -6.00 1.87
CA VAL A 68 -6.84 -5.80 3.07
C VAL A 68 -7.66 -5.28 4.25
N SER A 69 -9.00 -5.32 4.16
CA SER A 69 -9.90 -4.79 5.19
C SER A 69 -9.79 -5.51 6.54
N ASN A 70 -9.29 -6.75 6.54
CA ASN A 70 -9.03 -7.53 7.74
C ASN A 70 -7.65 -7.26 8.39
N PHE A 71 -6.81 -6.43 7.77
CA PHE A 71 -5.46 -6.18 8.32
C PHE A 71 -5.54 -5.35 9.60
N ILE A 72 -4.93 -5.86 10.66
CA ILE A 72 -4.71 -5.19 11.93
C ILE A 72 -3.30 -4.60 11.89
N THR A 73 -3.18 -3.27 11.92
CA THR A 73 -1.92 -2.57 11.65
C THR A 73 -1.36 -1.78 12.83
N GLU A 74 -1.95 -1.96 14.03
CA GLU A 74 -1.56 -1.20 15.22
C GLU A 74 -0.07 -1.32 15.60
N LYS A 75 0.59 -2.44 15.27
CA LYS A 75 2.01 -2.66 15.57
C LYS A 75 2.95 -2.34 14.41
N VAL A 76 2.39 -2.08 13.22
CA VAL A 76 3.20 -1.88 12.02
C VAL A 76 3.97 -0.57 12.09
N LYS A 77 5.27 -0.64 11.80
CA LYS A 77 6.20 0.49 11.74
C LYS A 77 6.59 0.88 10.32
N ASP A 78 6.71 -0.09 9.41
CA ASP A 78 7.15 0.13 8.05
C ASP A 78 6.13 -0.43 7.06
N MET A 79 5.54 0.48 6.24
CA MET A 79 4.66 0.17 5.10
C MET A 79 5.26 0.70 3.78
N SER A 80 6.55 1.06 3.79
CA SER A 80 7.20 1.61 2.60
C SER A 80 7.15 0.60 1.43
N TYR A 81 6.89 1.11 0.23
CA TYR A 81 6.80 0.31 -1.00
C TYR A 81 5.72 -0.78 -1.00
N MET A 82 4.76 -0.80 -0.07
CA MET A 82 3.84 -1.94 0.10
C MET A 82 3.10 -2.31 -1.20
N PHE A 83 2.69 -1.33 -1.99
CA PHE A 83 2.00 -1.49 -3.29
C PHE A 83 2.76 -0.84 -4.45
N TYR A 84 4.08 -0.67 -4.32
CA TYR A 84 4.95 -0.07 -5.34
C TYR A 84 4.82 -0.80 -6.69
N GLU A 85 4.56 -0.07 -7.77
CA GLU A 85 4.39 -0.63 -9.13
C GLU A 85 3.28 -1.71 -9.25
N CYS A 86 2.23 -1.63 -8.44
CA CYS A 86 1.01 -2.41 -8.61
C CYS A 86 0.13 -1.73 -9.68
N TYR A 87 0.51 -1.88 -10.94
CA TYR A 87 -0.07 -1.14 -12.06
C TYR A 87 -1.57 -1.37 -12.27
N ALA A 88 -2.07 -2.55 -11.96
CA ALA A 88 -3.45 -2.94 -12.23
C ALA A 88 -4.44 -2.61 -11.10
N ILE A 89 -3.98 -2.27 -9.89
CA ILE A 89 -4.86 -1.93 -8.78
C ILE A 89 -5.59 -0.62 -9.10
N ASN A 90 -6.93 -0.67 -9.17
CA ASN A 90 -7.76 0.49 -9.45
C ASN A 90 -8.45 1.06 -8.19
N GLU A 91 -8.66 0.23 -7.18
CA GLU A 91 -9.21 0.62 -5.88
C GLU A 91 -8.55 -0.19 -4.76
N ILE A 92 -8.41 0.42 -3.60
CA ILE A 92 -7.93 -0.26 -2.39
C ILE A 92 -8.53 0.38 -1.15
N ASN A 93 -9.11 -0.44 -0.29
CA ASN A 93 -9.69 0.04 0.97
C ASN A 93 -8.69 -0.14 2.12
N ILE A 94 -8.15 0.97 2.59
CA ILE A 94 -7.24 1.05 3.74
C ILE A 94 -7.86 1.80 4.93
N SER A 95 -9.19 2.01 4.93
CA SER A 95 -9.90 2.79 5.95
C SER A 95 -9.77 2.21 7.36
N ASN A 96 -9.45 0.92 7.49
CA ASN A 96 -9.21 0.22 8.76
C ASN A 96 -7.75 0.26 9.22
N PHE A 97 -6.83 0.81 8.42
CA PHE A 97 -5.43 0.88 8.82
C PHE A 97 -5.26 1.87 9.98
N ASN A 98 -4.66 1.40 11.05
CA ASN A 98 -4.18 2.24 12.15
C ASN A 98 -2.71 2.55 11.91
N ILE A 99 -2.41 3.79 11.49
CA ILE A 99 -1.05 4.21 11.16
C ILE A 99 -0.31 4.91 12.31
N ARG A 100 -0.87 4.87 13.53
CA ARG A 100 -0.29 5.60 14.67
C ARG A 100 1.19 5.29 14.89
N ASN A 101 1.57 4.02 14.79
CA ASN A 101 2.94 3.56 14.99
C ASN A 101 3.75 3.43 13.69
N VAL A 102 3.13 3.71 12.53
CA VAL A 102 3.84 3.67 11.25
C VAL A 102 4.78 4.87 11.15
N GLU A 103 6.04 4.62 10.81
CA GLU A 103 7.08 5.61 10.63
C GLU A 103 7.29 5.92 9.15
N ASP A 104 7.30 4.90 8.29
CA ASP A 104 7.60 5.03 6.86
C ASP A 104 6.48 4.47 5.97
N MET A 105 5.95 5.35 5.11
CA MET A 105 4.99 5.06 4.04
C MET A 105 5.52 5.53 2.67
N SER A 106 6.85 5.78 2.58
CA SER A 106 7.47 6.24 1.35
C SER A 106 7.25 5.25 0.21
N TYR A 107 6.93 5.76 -0.97
CA TYR A 107 6.69 4.98 -2.18
C TYR A 107 5.54 3.95 -2.08
N MET A 108 4.67 4.03 -1.07
CA MET A 108 3.67 3.00 -0.80
C MET A 108 2.78 2.70 -2.01
N PHE A 109 2.39 3.70 -2.78
CA PHE A 109 1.57 3.60 -3.99
C PHE A 109 2.28 4.15 -5.24
N TYR A 110 3.62 4.19 -5.23
CA TYR A 110 4.38 4.69 -6.38
C TYR A 110 4.02 3.94 -7.66
N SER A 111 3.66 4.69 -8.70
CA SER A 111 3.24 4.13 -10.01
C SER A 111 2.06 3.15 -9.95
N CYS A 112 1.14 3.30 -9.00
CA CYS A 112 -0.18 2.66 -9.10
C CYS A 112 -1.01 3.39 -10.15
N ILE A 113 -0.67 3.16 -11.43
CA ILE A 113 -1.17 3.97 -12.56
C ILE A 113 -2.68 3.88 -12.78
N SER A 114 -3.32 2.79 -12.34
CA SER A 114 -4.76 2.57 -12.47
C SER A 114 -5.55 2.98 -11.22
N LEU A 115 -4.88 3.37 -10.12
CA LEU A 115 -5.55 3.75 -8.88
C LEU A 115 -6.36 5.03 -9.09
N VAL A 116 -7.70 4.95 -8.84
CA VAL A 116 -8.65 6.05 -9.05
C VAL A 116 -9.00 6.75 -7.74
N ASP A 117 -9.26 5.97 -6.70
CA ASP A 117 -9.76 6.47 -5.43
C ASP A 117 -8.91 6.03 -4.25
N ILE A 118 -8.68 6.92 -3.29
CA ILE A 118 -8.09 6.58 -2.00
C ILE A 118 -8.55 7.55 -0.90
N ASP A 119 -8.97 6.99 0.23
CA ASP A 119 -9.37 7.76 1.42
C ASP A 119 -8.26 7.74 2.48
N LEU A 120 -7.65 8.90 2.71
CA LEU A 120 -6.66 9.14 3.75
C LEU A 120 -7.22 10.07 4.86
N SER A 121 -8.51 10.41 4.85
CA SER A 121 -9.11 11.44 5.71
C SER A 121 -8.91 11.19 7.20
N LYS A 122 -8.78 9.92 7.60
CA LYS A 122 -8.58 9.49 8.99
C LYS A 122 -7.11 9.42 9.43
N PHE A 123 -6.17 9.63 8.50
CA PHE A 123 -4.75 9.45 8.78
C PHE A 123 -4.14 10.72 9.34
N ASP A 124 -3.32 10.60 10.39
CA ASP A 124 -2.39 11.66 10.77
C ASP A 124 -1.04 11.41 10.11
N LEU A 125 -0.73 12.22 9.12
CA LEU A 125 0.48 12.10 8.29
C LEU A 125 1.62 13.02 8.75
N SER A 126 1.46 13.74 9.88
CA SER A 126 2.37 14.83 10.30
C SER A 126 3.81 14.36 10.52
N ASP A 127 3.98 13.17 11.09
CA ASP A 127 5.28 12.65 11.51
C ASP A 127 5.74 11.44 10.67
N LYS A 128 5.20 11.31 9.44
CA LYS A 128 5.46 10.14 8.60
C LYS A 128 6.42 10.48 7.47
N PHE A 129 7.28 9.51 7.10
CA PHE A 129 8.01 9.58 5.85
C PHE A 129 7.06 9.24 4.70
N LEU A 130 6.85 10.19 3.77
CA LEU A 130 5.86 10.12 2.68
C LEU A 130 6.50 10.32 1.30
N ARG A 131 7.82 10.14 1.18
CA ARG A 131 8.54 10.43 -0.06
C ARG A 131 7.91 9.69 -1.24
N LEU A 132 7.48 10.46 -2.27
CA LEU A 132 6.96 9.93 -3.54
C LEU A 132 5.83 8.89 -3.38
N MET A 133 5.02 9.00 -2.30
CA MET A 133 4.01 8.00 -1.92
C MET A 133 3.03 7.71 -3.05
N PHE A 134 2.58 8.72 -3.80
CA PHE A 134 1.65 8.59 -4.92
C PHE A 134 2.27 9.04 -6.25
N CYS A 135 3.61 9.12 -6.35
CA CYS A 135 4.25 9.54 -7.58
C CYS A 135 3.87 8.60 -8.73
N GLY A 136 3.37 9.18 -9.83
CA GLY A 136 2.97 8.42 -11.01
C GLY A 136 1.59 7.75 -10.92
N CYS A 137 0.76 8.07 -9.93
CA CYS A 137 -0.64 7.65 -9.90
C CYS A 137 -1.47 8.48 -10.88
N ASN A 138 -1.35 8.18 -12.17
CA ASN A 138 -1.87 9.03 -13.25
C ASN A 138 -3.40 9.03 -13.36
N SER A 139 -4.06 7.99 -12.84
CA SER A 139 -5.53 7.87 -12.85
C SER A 139 -6.19 8.39 -11.58
N LEU A 140 -5.42 8.85 -10.58
CA LEU A 140 -5.96 9.30 -9.29
C LEU A 140 -6.86 10.53 -9.51
N GLU A 141 -8.14 10.39 -9.14
CA GLU A 141 -9.18 11.41 -9.28
C GLU A 141 -9.74 11.84 -7.93
N ASN A 142 -10.07 10.86 -7.09
CA ASN A 142 -10.67 11.10 -5.80
C ASN A 142 -9.63 10.83 -4.71
N LEU A 143 -9.30 11.87 -3.98
CA LEU A 143 -8.34 11.83 -2.89
C LEU A 143 -8.92 12.54 -1.69
N ASP A 144 -9.38 11.77 -0.72
CA ASP A 144 -9.74 12.31 0.58
C ASP A 144 -8.49 12.43 1.45
N ILE A 145 -8.05 13.64 1.69
CA ILE A 145 -6.82 13.95 2.42
C ILE A 145 -7.08 14.37 3.86
N PRO A 146 -6.18 14.05 4.79
CA PRO A 146 -6.28 14.53 6.15
C PRO A 146 -6.09 16.06 6.20
N LYS A 147 -6.74 16.69 7.17
CA LYS A 147 -6.60 18.15 7.42
C LYS A 147 -5.18 18.56 7.86
N ARG A 148 -4.35 17.60 8.26
CA ARG A 148 -2.99 17.83 8.77
C ARG A 148 -1.99 16.85 8.16
N GLY A 149 -0.72 17.28 8.06
CA GLY A 149 0.39 16.41 7.71
C GLY A 149 0.91 16.55 6.28
N ILE A 150 0.12 17.12 5.35
CA ILE A 150 0.59 17.40 3.99
C ILE A 150 0.53 18.91 3.75
N ASN A 151 1.68 19.54 3.62
CA ASN A 151 1.79 20.93 3.17
C ASN A 151 2.09 20.98 1.65
N ARG A 152 2.05 22.17 1.07
CA ARG A 152 2.26 22.37 -0.38
C ARG A 152 3.61 21.82 -0.88
N LEU A 153 4.69 21.99 -0.12
CA LEU A 153 6.02 21.52 -0.52
C LEU A 153 6.10 20.01 -0.55
N ASN A 154 5.54 19.36 0.49
CA ASN A 154 5.47 17.91 0.56
C ASN A 154 4.56 17.35 -0.54
N ALA A 155 3.43 18.01 -0.83
CA ALA A 155 2.50 17.59 -1.87
C ALA A 155 3.16 17.49 -3.25
N LEU A 156 4.04 18.44 -3.62
CA LEU A 156 4.77 18.40 -4.90
C LEU A 156 5.63 17.15 -5.07
N SER A 157 6.17 16.62 -3.97
CA SER A 157 6.94 15.38 -3.98
C SER A 157 6.02 14.15 -3.94
N ILE A 158 5.04 14.16 -3.03
CA ILE A 158 4.13 13.02 -2.78
C ILE A 158 3.33 12.68 -4.04
N PHE A 159 2.81 13.70 -4.74
CA PHE A 159 1.90 13.57 -5.90
C PHE A 159 2.57 13.89 -7.24
N LYS A 160 3.90 13.77 -7.35
CA LYS A 160 4.62 14.01 -8.58
C LYS A 160 4.10 13.11 -9.70
N GLY A 161 3.63 13.71 -10.82
CA GLY A 161 3.08 12.96 -11.95
C GLY A 161 1.62 12.53 -11.80
N CYS A 162 0.94 12.90 -10.71
CA CYS A 162 -0.52 12.83 -10.63
C CYS A 162 -1.16 13.94 -11.46
N LYS A 163 -2.49 13.86 -11.66
CA LYS A 163 -3.26 14.93 -12.32
C LYS A 163 -3.08 16.28 -11.60
N SER A 164 -3.10 17.36 -12.37
CA SER A 164 -2.89 18.73 -11.85
C SER A 164 -3.91 19.14 -10.80
N GLU A 165 -5.13 18.61 -10.89
CA GLU A 165 -6.24 18.82 -9.98
C GLU A 165 -5.90 18.38 -8.56
N ILE A 166 -5.25 17.22 -8.41
CA ILE A 166 -4.79 16.70 -7.11
C ILE A 166 -3.79 17.68 -6.46
N ILE A 167 -2.82 18.18 -7.22
CA ILE A 167 -1.82 19.13 -6.72
C ILE A 167 -2.49 20.45 -6.34
N SER A 168 -3.57 20.84 -7.03
CA SER A 168 -4.30 22.08 -6.77
C SER A 168 -5.02 22.11 -5.42
N LEU A 169 -5.30 20.95 -4.81
CA LEU A 169 -5.90 20.85 -3.48
C LEU A 169 -5.02 21.44 -2.36
N PHE A 170 -3.73 21.64 -2.64
CA PHE A 170 -2.74 22.14 -1.68
C PHE A 170 -2.26 23.58 -1.94
N LYS A 171 -3.05 24.34 -2.73
CA LYS A 171 -2.76 25.77 -3.04
C LYS A 171 -3.13 26.72 -1.92
#